data_cad5986dca8f27904419bca56cb05591
#
_entry.id   cad5986dca8f27904419bca56cb05591
#
_cell.length_a   1.000
_cell.length_b   1.000
_cell.length_c   1.000
_cell.angle_alpha   90.00
_cell.angle_beta   90.00
_cell.angle_gamma   90.00
#
_symmetry.space_group_name_H-M   'P 1'
#
loop_
_entity.id
_entity.type
_entity.pdbx_description
1 polymer ?
#
loop_
_entity_poly.entity_id
_entity_poly.type
_entity_poly.pdbx_seq_one_letter_code
_entity_poly.pdbx_strand_id
1 'polypeptide(L)'
;VRKTSESVVQVSSGRGIGTGIVWDREGHVATNSHVVGRATKLEVAFVNGERVRATLVGQDRFSDIAVLRIEKGATSLRPIERGDSGDLATGQFVLALANAFGDRVAASSGIITNPKGSIGGQWSDGLVITDVRLNRGYSGGPLIDASGRMIGMNAAVFGNRGIAIPVNVLSTVVSELSNNGSIKRAYLGIVSNPITLPDEIARELDQSEGLIVLSVEPGTPAKKAGVAVGDIIVKLDSRQIGSYFDLHRILTGSAIGRETKLSVLRGEKLTELSIIPVEA
;
A
#
# COMPACT_ATOMS: atom_id res chain seq x y z
N VAL A 1 2.62 13.81 20.79
CA VAL A 1 3.94 13.68 20.14
C VAL A 1 4.94 12.99 21.08
N ARG A 2 5.20 13.50 22.31
CA ARG A 2 6.24 12.92 23.20
C ARG A 2 6.05 11.40 23.40
N LYS A 3 4.82 10.94 23.74
CA LYS A 3 4.52 9.51 23.92
C LYS A 3 4.70 8.70 22.62
N THR A 4 4.26 9.26 21.49
CA THR A 4 4.32 8.60 20.17
C THR A 4 5.75 8.53 19.61
N SER A 5 6.61 9.50 19.97
CA SER A 5 8.01 9.55 19.52
C SER A 5 8.80 8.29 19.87
N GLU A 6 8.48 7.63 20.98
CA GLU A 6 9.15 6.42 21.43
C GLU A 6 8.85 5.19 20.56
N SER A 7 7.77 5.28 19.75
CA SER A 7 7.41 4.26 18.76
C SER A 7 7.99 4.53 17.37
N VAL A 8 8.67 5.67 17.18
CA VAL A 8 9.16 6.11 15.86
C VAL A 8 10.67 5.88 15.80
N VAL A 9 11.08 5.01 14.90
CA VAL A 9 12.47 4.59 14.74
C VAL A 9 13.02 5.00 13.37
N GLN A 10 14.34 5.15 13.27
CA GLN A 10 15.01 5.23 11.97
C GLN A 10 15.17 3.83 11.41
N VAL A 11 14.95 3.67 10.11
CA VAL A 11 15.28 2.46 9.35
C VAL A 11 16.37 2.79 8.36
N SER A 12 17.51 2.10 8.45
CA SER A 12 18.63 2.21 7.53
C SER A 12 18.80 0.92 6.73
N SER A 13 18.87 1.05 5.41
CA SER A 13 19.07 -0.05 4.47
C SER A 13 20.48 -0.05 3.83
N GLY A 14 21.41 0.76 4.38
CA GLY A 14 22.76 0.93 3.83
C GLY A 14 22.80 1.72 2.50
N ARG A 15 21.67 1.88 1.82
CA ARG A 15 21.52 2.68 0.58
C ARG A 15 20.59 3.88 0.75
N GLY A 16 19.82 3.90 1.83
CA GLY A 16 18.85 4.94 2.13
C GLY A 16 18.46 4.90 3.59
N ILE A 17 17.83 5.99 4.01
CA ILE A 17 17.29 6.18 5.36
C ILE A 17 15.83 6.54 5.24
N GLY A 18 15.01 5.91 6.04
CA GLY A 18 13.60 6.22 6.24
C GLY A 18 13.22 6.09 7.70
N THR A 19 11.95 6.13 7.95
CA THR A 19 11.36 5.96 9.28
C THR A 19 10.65 4.60 9.35
N GLY A 20 10.57 4.06 10.54
CA GLY A 20 9.76 2.89 10.87
C GLY A 20 8.94 3.13 12.11
N ILE A 21 8.01 2.25 12.35
CA ILE A 21 7.03 2.31 13.43
C ILE A 21 7.11 0.99 14.20
N VAL A 22 7.41 1.05 15.49
CA VAL A 22 7.34 -0.12 16.37
C VAL A 22 5.88 -0.57 16.42
N TRP A 23 5.61 -1.75 15.86
CA TRP A 23 4.26 -2.24 15.63
C TRP A 23 3.68 -2.98 16.81
N ASP A 24 4.51 -3.82 17.44
CA ASP A 24 4.14 -4.64 18.59
C ASP A 24 5.31 -4.84 19.57
N ARG A 25 5.03 -5.55 20.65
CA ARG A 25 6.04 -5.90 21.66
C ARG A 25 6.93 -7.08 21.27
N GLU A 26 6.63 -7.72 20.16
CA GLU A 26 7.41 -8.82 19.63
C GLU A 26 8.59 -8.35 18.78
N GLY A 27 8.67 -7.04 18.53
CA GLY A 27 9.75 -6.40 17.80
C GLY A 27 9.50 -6.28 16.30
N HIS A 28 8.25 -6.33 15.87
CA HIS A 28 7.93 -5.97 14.50
C HIS A 28 7.98 -4.45 14.32
N VAL A 29 8.56 -4.03 13.19
CA VAL A 29 8.64 -2.64 12.76
C VAL A 29 8.02 -2.55 11.36
N ALA A 30 6.98 -1.75 11.22
CA ALA A 30 6.40 -1.42 9.93
C ALA A 30 7.14 -0.24 9.29
N THR A 31 7.37 -0.32 7.99
CA THR A 31 7.98 0.75 7.18
C THR A 31 7.52 0.63 5.72
N ASN A 32 7.94 1.54 4.84
CA ASN A 32 7.67 1.38 3.42
C ASN A 32 8.60 0.35 2.77
N SER A 33 8.07 -0.38 1.78
CA SER A 33 8.84 -1.35 0.99
C SER A 33 9.99 -0.68 0.23
N HIS A 34 9.79 0.55 -0.30
CA HIS A 34 10.84 1.28 -1.00
C HIS A 34 11.98 1.74 -0.08
N VAL A 35 11.76 1.91 1.23
CA VAL A 35 12.81 2.20 2.23
C VAL A 35 13.75 1.01 2.39
N VAL A 36 13.19 -0.19 2.40
CA VAL A 36 13.94 -1.46 2.50
C VAL A 36 14.58 -1.83 1.16
N GLY A 37 13.83 -1.73 0.08
CA GLY A 37 14.25 -2.07 -1.27
C GLY A 37 14.69 -3.53 -1.40
N ARG A 38 15.93 -3.75 -1.80
CA ARG A 38 16.59 -5.08 -1.90
C ARG A 38 17.74 -5.22 -0.90
N ALA A 39 17.70 -4.48 0.20
CA ALA A 39 18.77 -4.50 1.19
C ALA A 39 18.77 -5.81 1.97
N THR A 40 19.96 -6.35 2.18
CA THR A 40 20.20 -7.55 3.02
C THR A 40 20.66 -7.20 4.42
N LYS A 41 21.12 -5.96 4.64
CA LYS A 41 21.52 -5.43 5.93
C LYS A 41 20.59 -4.30 6.32
N LEU A 42 19.86 -4.49 7.41
CA LEU A 42 18.89 -3.53 7.92
C LEU A 42 19.26 -3.20 9.37
N GLU A 43 19.20 -1.94 9.71
CA GLU A 43 19.42 -1.42 11.06
C GLU A 43 18.25 -0.53 11.45
N VAL A 44 17.86 -0.65 12.72
CA VAL A 44 16.85 0.20 13.35
C VAL A 44 17.53 1.00 14.46
N ALA A 45 17.34 2.33 14.45
CA ALA A 45 17.83 3.20 15.50
C ALA A 45 16.66 3.87 16.25
N PHE A 46 16.71 3.77 17.57
CA PHE A 46 15.74 4.36 18.49
C PHE A 46 16.16 5.79 18.88
N VAL A 47 15.19 6.60 19.32
CA VAL A 47 15.44 7.98 19.77
C VAL A 47 16.36 8.09 20.99
N ASN A 48 16.54 7.02 21.76
CA ASN A 48 17.50 6.95 22.86
C ASN A 48 18.95 6.68 22.40
N GLY A 49 19.19 6.58 21.08
CA GLY A 49 20.50 6.29 20.46
C GLY A 49 20.81 4.81 20.33
N GLU A 50 19.98 3.91 20.85
CA GLU A 50 20.13 2.47 20.68
C GLU A 50 20.01 2.07 19.21
N ARG A 51 20.94 1.26 18.70
CA ARG A 51 20.94 0.73 17.33
C ARG A 51 20.96 -0.79 17.37
N VAL A 52 20.05 -1.40 16.63
CA VAL A 52 19.91 -2.85 16.57
C VAL A 52 19.78 -3.31 15.13
N ARG A 53 20.25 -4.52 14.85
CA ARG A 53 20.01 -5.16 13.56
C ARG A 53 18.55 -5.57 13.44
N ALA A 54 18.08 -5.58 12.22
CA ALA A 54 16.76 -6.09 11.90
C ALA A 54 16.83 -7.00 10.68
N THR A 55 15.91 -7.95 10.62
CA THR A 55 15.70 -8.83 9.47
C THR A 55 14.37 -8.49 8.80
N LEU A 56 14.32 -8.66 7.48
CA LEU A 56 13.09 -8.53 6.73
C LEU A 56 12.21 -9.76 6.98
N VAL A 57 11.02 -9.54 7.56
CA VAL A 57 9.99 -10.57 7.69
C VAL A 57 9.28 -10.77 6.36
N GLY A 58 8.87 -9.68 5.73
CA GLY A 58 8.22 -9.67 4.44
C GLY A 58 8.00 -8.26 3.92
N GLN A 59 7.76 -8.15 2.62
CA GLN A 59 7.40 -6.89 1.99
C GLN A 59 6.40 -7.09 0.86
N ASP A 60 5.50 -6.15 0.73
CA ASP A 60 4.60 -6.03 -0.41
C ASP A 60 4.89 -4.72 -1.14
N ARG A 61 5.42 -4.85 -2.35
CA ARG A 61 5.78 -3.68 -3.17
C ARG A 61 4.56 -2.98 -3.75
N PHE A 62 3.45 -3.68 -3.84
CA PHE A 62 2.23 -3.10 -4.37
C PHE A 62 1.60 -2.12 -3.38
N SER A 63 1.45 -2.51 -2.11
CA SER A 63 0.99 -1.61 -1.05
C SER A 63 2.10 -0.72 -0.48
N ASP A 64 3.34 -0.89 -0.93
CA ASP A 64 4.54 -0.23 -0.43
C ASP A 64 4.75 -0.40 1.09
N ILE A 65 4.48 -1.59 1.61
CA ILE A 65 4.62 -1.92 3.02
C ILE A 65 5.69 -3.01 3.20
N ALA A 66 6.52 -2.85 4.22
CA ALA A 66 7.47 -3.87 4.69
C ALA A 66 7.37 -4.04 6.20
N VAL A 67 7.60 -5.25 6.66
CA VAL A 67 7.71 -5.62 8.07
C VAL A 67 9.11 -6.12 8.36
N LEU A 68 9.74 -5.51 9.33
CA LEU A 68 11.05 -5.92 9.85
C LEU A 68 10.86 -6.57 11.22
N ARG A 69 11.76 -7.45 11.58
CA ARG A 69 11.90 -8.01 12.92
C ARG A 69 13.21 -7.52 13.53
N ILE A 70 13.14 -6.86 14.67
CA ILE A 70 14.30 -6.46 15.44
C ILE A 70 14.95 -7.72 16.04
N GLU A 71 16.27 -7.87 15.91
CA GLU A 71 17.02 -8.91 16.60
C GLU A 71 16.99 -8.68 18.11
N LYS A 72 17.16 -9.74 18.91
CA LYS A 72 17.09 -9.69 20.37
C LYS A 72 18.08 -8.65 20.92
N GLY A 73 17.64 -7.86 21.89
CA GLY A 73 18.48 -6.87 22.58
C GLY A 73 17.86 -5.47 22.70
N ALA A 74 16.81 -5.14 21.95
CA ALA A 74 16.14 -3.86 22.09
C ALA A 74 15.44 -3.73 23.45
N THR A 75 15.80 -2.68 24.20
CA THR A 75 15.27 -2.46 25.55
C THR A 75 14.00 -1.61 25.57
N SER A 76 13.68 -0.94 24.47
CA SER A 76 12.63 0.11 24.42
C SER A 76 11.56 -0.14 23.36
N LEU A 77 10.97 -1.34 23.34
CA LEU A 77 9.85 -1.60 22.42
C LEU A 77 8.54 -0.98 22.95
N ARG A 78 8.17 0.17 22.40
CA ARG A 78 6.88 0.82 22.65
C ARG A 78 6.03 0.81 21.39
N PRO A 79 5.05 -0.09 21.29
CA PRO A 79 4.15 -0.13 20.16
C PRO A 79 3.36 1.17 20.02
N ILE A 80 3.15 1.60 18.77
CA ILE A 80 2.33 2.77 18.48
C ILE A 80 0.86 2.51 18.81
N GLU A 81 0.21 3.51 19.38
CA GLU A 81 -1.24 3.47 19.54
C GLU A 81 -1.91 3.74 18.19
N ARG A 82 -2.73 2.81 17.73
CA ARG A 82 -3.43 2.89 16.44
C ARG A 82 -4.83 3.46 16.63
N GLY A 83 -5.19 4.40 15.76
CA GLY A 83 -6.55 4.92 15.60
C GLY A 83 -7.33 4.10 14.58
N ASP A 84 -8.35 4.73 14.00
CA ASP A 84 -9.16 4.20 12.93
C ASP A 84 -9.09 5.15 11.73
N SER A 85 -8.87 4.61 10.53
CA SER A 85 -8.86 5.38 9.29
C SER A 85 -10.17 5.31 8.51
N GLY A 86 -11.21 4.64 9.05
CA GLY A 86 -12.53 4.53 8.42
C GLY A 86 -13.32 5.84 8.41
N ASP A 87 -13.19 6.62 9.49
CA ASP A 87 -13.98 7.83 9.76
C ASP A 87 -13.17 9.13 9.65
N LEU A 88 -12.11 9.15 8.85
CA LEU A 88 -11.33 10.37 8.63
C LEU A 88 -12.13 11.42 7.85
N ALA A 89 -11.94 12.69 8.23
CA ALA A 89 -12.64 13.82 7.62
C ALA A 89 -11.66 14.82 6.96
N THR A 90 -12.11 15.44 5.88
CA THR A 90 -11.41 16.60 5.28
C THR A 90 -11.37 17.75 6.30
N GLY A 91 -10.21 18.40 6.41
CA GLY A 91 -9.97 19.46 7.39
C GLY A 91 -9.49 18.95 8.76
N GLN A 92 -9.48 17.64 9.00
CA GLN A 92 -8.96 17.06 10.23
C GLN A 92 -7.46 17.35 10.37
N PHE A 93 -7.05 17.92 11.54
CA PHE A 93 -5.65 18.21 11.86
C PHE A 93 -4.85 16.93 12.02
N VAL A 94 -3.65 16.92 11.46
CA VAL A 94 -2.73 15.77 11.50
C VAL A 94 -1.28 16.21 11.65
N LEU A 95 -0.45 15.28 12.16
CA LEU A 95 0.99 15.42 12.26
C LEU A 95 1.66 14.21 11.61
N ALA A 96 2.57 14.46 10.69
CA ALA A 96 3.50 13.46 10.22
C ALA A 96 4.76 13.48 11.09
N LEU A 97 5.19 12.30 11.55
CA LEU A 97 6.41 12.13 12.33
C LEU A 97 7.46 11.36 11.52
N ALA A 98 8.73 11.69 11.77
CA ALA A 98 9.86 11.02 11.15
C ALA A 98 11.05 10.95 12.09
N ASN A 99 11.83 9.88 12.01
CA ASN A 99 13.13 9.75 12.66
C ASN A 99 14.23 9.59 11.61
N ALA A 100 14.48 10.65 10.84
CA ALA A 100 15.49 10.65 9.79
C ALA A 100 16.93 10.72 10.32
N PHE A 101 17.11 11.14 11.57
CA PHE A 101 18.44 11.40 12.18
C PHE A 101 18.88 10.30 13.16
N GLY A 102 17.96 9.44 13.59
CA GLY A 102 18.24 8.33 14.51
C GLY A 102 18.11 8.70 15.99
N ASP A 103 18.38 9.94 16.35
CA ASP A 103 18.41 10.44 17.75
C ASP A 103 17.26 11.41 18.08
N ARG A 104 16.45 11.78 17.11
CA ARG A 104 15.36 12.74 17.30
C ARG A 104 14.23 12.53 16.29
N VAL A 105 13.03 12.88 16.72
CA VAL A 105 11.84 12.88 15.86
C VAL A 105 11.57 14.28 15.34
N ALA A 106 11.46 14.38 14.03
CA ALA A 106 10.94 15.56 13.34
C ALA A 106 9.42 15.43 13.18
N ALA A 107 8.74 16.56 13.17
CA ALA A 107 7.29 16.63 12.97
C ALA A 107 6.94 17.69 11.91
N SER A 108 5.94 17.40 11.10
CA SER A 108 5.33 18.35 10.16
C SER A 108 3.81 18.29 10.34
N SER A 109 3.16 19.43 10.40
CA SER A 109 1.71 19.54 10.62
C SER A 109 0.95 19.91 9.35
N GLY A 110 -0.31 19.56 9.31
CA GLY A 110 -1.24 19.94 8.25
C GLY A 110 -2.63 19.41 8.53
N ILE A 111 -3.43 19.32 7.48
CA ILE A 111 -4.78 18.78 7.51
C ILE A 111 -4.96 17.69 6.47
N ILE A 112 -5.94 16.83 6.66
CA ILE A 112 -6.43 15.91 5.63
C ILE A 112 -7.15 16.74 4.57
N THR A 113 -6.70 16.66 3.32
CA THR A 113 -7.34 17.29 2.18
C THR A 113 -8.29 16.34 1.44
N ASN A 114 -8.00 15.03 1.48
CA ASN A 114 -8.90 13.98 0.99
C ASN A 114 -8.63 12.67 1.76
N PRO A 115 -9.59 12.15 2.53
CA PRO A 115 -9.40 10.94 3.34
C PRO A 115 -9.49 9.63 2.54
N LYS A 116 -9.99 9.67 1.28
CA LYS A 116 -10.13 8.52 0.37
C LYS A 116 -9.66 8.93 -1.02
N GLY A 117 -8.46 9.51 -1.08
CA GLY A 117 -7.92 10.04 -2.31
C GLY A 117 -7.30 8.98 -3.22
N SER A 118 -7.11 9.39 -4.46
CA SER A 118 -6.39 8.66 -5.49
C SER A 118 -5.38 9.58 -6.14
N ILE A 119 -4.23 9.04 -6.54
CA ILE A 119 -3.20 9.79 -7.28
C ILE A 119 -2.82 9.11 -8.61
N GLY A 120 -3.59 8.11 -9.01
CA GLY A 120 -3.36 7.33 -10.22
C GLY A 120 -2.28 6.24 -10.09
N GLY A 121 -2.20 5.35 -11.06
CA GLY A 121 -1.25 4.23 -11.06
C GLY A 121 -1.51 3.24 -9.92
N GLN A 122 -0.42 2.72 -9.34
CA GLN A 122 -0.50 1.77 -8.22
C GLN A 122 -1.12 2.36 -6.92
N TRP A 123 -1.31 3.69 -6.87
CA TRP A 123 -1.82 4.45 -5.72
C TRP A 123 -3.24 4.97 -5.99
N SER A 124 -4.07 4.19 -6.67
CA SER A 124 -5.29 4.72 -7.26
C SER A 124 -6.44 5.01 -6.30
N ASP A 125 -6.55 4.35 -5.11
CA ASP A 125 -7.71 4.61 -4.24
C ASP A 125 -7.43 4.39 -2.74
N GLY A 126 -8.19 5.12 -1.92
CA GLY A 126 -8.25 4.90 -0.48
C GLY A 126 -7.05 5.44 0.29
N LEU A 127 -6.22 6.28 -0.30
CA LEU A 127 -5.11 6.92 0.37
C LEU A 127 -5.57 8.13 1.19
N VAL A 128 -4.87 8.42 2.27
CA VAL A 128 -5.03 9.68 3.00
C VAL A 128 -4.15 10.74 2.35
N ILE A 129 -4.77 11.74 1.73
CA ILE A 129 -4.07 12.87 1.11
C ILE A 129 -4.12 14.06 2.08
N THR A 130 -2.97 14.69 2.27
CA THR A 130 -2.78 15.80 3.21
C THR A 130 -2.03 16.96 2.55
N ASP A 131 -2.07 18.12 3.15
CA ASP A 131 -1.18 19.25 2.81
C ASP A 131 0.10 19.26 3.65
N VAL A 132 0.33 18.20 4.43
CA VAL A 132 1.56 18.04 5.22
C VAL A 132 2.78 18.02 4.32
N ARG A 133 3.76 18.85 4.63
CA ARG A 133 5.05 18.83 3.93
C ARG A 133 5.91 17.67 4.41
N LEU A 134 6.06 16.65 3.59
CA LEU A 134 6.95 15.53 3.85
C LEU A 134 8.33 15.77 3.21
N ASN A 135 9.38 15.57 3.98
CA ASN A 135 10.78 15.65 3.54
C ASN A 135 11.40 14.24 3.43
N ARG A 136 12.65 14.17 2.94
CA ARG A 136 13.40 12.91 2.95
C ARG A 136 13.46 12.33 4.36
N GLY A 137 13.21 11.03 4.48
CA GLY A 137 13.18 10.31 5.74
C GLY A 137 11.81 10.22 6.40
N TYR A 138 10.76 10.89 5.90
CA TYR A 138 9.39 10.75 6.42
C TYR A 138 8.71 9.46 5.99
N SER A 139 9.13 8.86 4.86
CA SER A 139 8.62 7.57 4.40
C SER A 139 8.74 6.51 5.48
N GLY A 140 7.65 5.77 5.73
CA GLY A 140 7.54 4.77 6.78
C GLY A 140 7.20 5.32 8.18
N GLY A 141 7.18 6.64 8.36
CA GLY A 141 6.78 7.28 9.62
C GLY A 141 5.27 7.39 9.78
N PRO A 142 4.77 7.52 11.02
CA PRO A 142 3.34 7.62 11.26
C PRO A 142 2.78 9.00 10.90
N LEU A 143 1.57 8.99 10.35
CA LEU A 143 0.65 10.12 10.34
C LEU A 143 -0.28 9.93 11.55
N ILE A 144 -0.33 10.91 12.46
CA ILE A 144 -1.10 10.83 13.70
C ILE A 144 -2.20 11.88 13.76
N ASP A 145 -3.27 11.57 14.48
CA ASP A 145 -4.34 12.51 14.82
C ASP A 145 -3.95 13.43 15.99
N ALA A 146 -4.83 14.36 16.35
CA ALA A 146 -4.64 15.29 17.48
C ALA A 146 -4.53 14.59 18.84
N SER A 147 -5.02 13.35 18.97
CA SER A 147 -4.90 12.52 20.17
C SER A 147 -3.58 11.76 20.24
N GLY A 148 -2.77 11.82 19.17
CA GLY A 148 -1.50 11.12 19.06
C GLY A 148 -1.63 9.66 18.58
N ARG A 149 -2.81 9.24 18.12
CA ARG A 149 -3.04 7.92 17.56
C ARG A 149 -2.69 7.91 16.07
N MET A 150 -2.07 6.85 15.63
CA MET A 150 -1.71 6.65 14.24
C MET A 150 -2.95 6.39 13.39
N ILE A 151 -3.14 7.19 12.35
CA ILE A 151 -4.22 7.05 11.36
C ILE A 151 -3.71 6.63 9.97
N GLY A 152 -2.39 6.68 9.75
CA GLY A 152 -1.76 6.25 8.51
C GLY A 152 -0.24 6.20 8.60
N MET A 153 0.40 5.69 7.55
CA MET A 153 1.85 5.67 7.36
C MET A 153 2.23 6.55 6.18
N ASN A 154 3.09 7.53 6.40
CA ASN A 154 3.58 8.43 5.35
C ASN A 154 4.33 7.61 4.29
N ALA A 155 3.99 7.77 3.03
CA ALA A 155 4.55 6.96 1.94
C ALA A 155 5.27 7.81 0.89
N ALA A 156 4.64 8.86 0.40
CA ALA A 156 5.14 9.61 -0.75
C ALA A 156 4.71 11.08 -0.71
N VAL A 157 5.26 11.83 -1.65
CA VAL A 157 4.82 13.19 -1.99
C VAL A 157 4.37 13.19 -3.46
N PHE A 158 3.20 13.75 -3.72
CA PHE A 158 2.71 13.98 -5.07
C PHE A 158 2.40 15.46 -5.27
N GLY A 159 3.19 16.13 -6.08
CA GLY A 159 3.18 17.59 -6.14
C GLY A 159 3.58 18.20 -4.79
N ASN A 160 2.65 18.94 -4.18
CA ASN A 160 2.82 19.55 -2.85
C ASN A 160 2.01 18.81 -1.75
N ARG A 161 1.49 17.61 -2.04
CA ARG A 161 0.62 16.84 -1.15
C ARG A 161 1.38 15.70 -0.51
N GLY A 162 1.20 15.53 0.80
CA GLY A 162 1.65 14.35 1.53
C GLY A 162 0.65 13.21 1.36
N ILE A 163 1.17 12.02 1.08
CA ILE A 163 0.39 10.81 0.85
C ILE A 163 0.67 9.83 1.98
N ALA A 164 -0.37 9.28 2.58
CA ALA A 164 -0.24 8.26 3.61
C ALA A 164 -1.14 7.05 3.33
N ILE A 165 -0.60 5.85 3.65
CA ILE A 165 -1.34 4.58 3.63
C ILE A 165 -2.20 4.53 4.88
N PRO A 166 -3.53 4.31 4.77
CA PRO A 166 -4.43 4.26 5.93
C PRO A 166 -4.05 3.16 6.93
N VAL A 167 -4.21 3.41 8.23
CA VAL A 167 -3.82 2.45 9.28
C VAL A 167 -4.58 1.14 9.21
N ASN A 168 -5.84 1.12 8.75
CA ASN A 168 -6.62 -0.10 8.62
C ASN A 168 -6.05 -1.01 7.51
N VAL A 169 -5.65 -0.42 6.38
CA VAL A 169 -4.94 -1.14 5.30
C VAL A 169 -3.60 -1.67 5.81
N LEU A 170 -2.83 -0.81 6.47
CA LEU A 170 -1.53 -1.18 7.03
C LEU A 170 -1.65 -2.34 8.03
N SER A 171 -2.67 -2.32 8.89
CA SER A 171 -2.90 -3.37 9.90
C SER A 171 -3.15 -4.74 9.26
N THR A 172 -3.94 -4.78 8.20
CA THR A 172 -4.21 -6.02 7.45
C THR A 172 -2.93 -6.56 6.81
N VAL A 173 -2.20 -5.70 6.09
CA VAL A 173 -0.98 -6.08 5.36
C VAL A 173 0.13 -6.51 6.33
N VAL A 174 0.34 -5.77 7.43
CA VAL A 174 1.34 -6.12 8.45
C VAL A 174 1.01 -7.47 9.09
N SER A 175 -0.27 -7.74 9.39
CA SER A 175 -0.68 -9.04 9.94
C SER A 175 -0.36 -10.18 8.99
N GLU A 176 -0.68 -10.04 7.70
CA GLU A 176 -0.38 -11.06 6.69
C GLU A 176 1.13 -11.29 6.53
N LEU A 177 1.91 -10.21 6.43
CA LEU A 177 3.37 -10.30 6.30
C LEU A 177 4.02 -10.91 7.55
N SER A 178 3.55 -10.55 8.75
CA SER A 178 4.08 -11.10 10.00
C SER A 178 3.82 -12.60 10.15
N ASN A 179 2.65 -13.07 9.70
CA ASN A 179 2.26 -14.47 9.83
C ASN A 179 2.82 -15.36 8.71
N ASN A 180 2.87 -14.85 7.47
CA ASN A 180 3.12 -15.65 6.28
C ASN A 180 4.44 -15.28 5.55
N GLY A 181 5.10 -14.19 5.94
CA GLY A 181 6.31 -13.67 5.28
C GLY A 181 6.05 -13.04 3.90
N SER A 182 4.91 -13.29 3.30
CA SER A 182 4.52 -12.78 1.98
C SER A 182 3.00 -12.63 1.88
N ILE A 183 2.56 -11.77 0.98
CA ILE A 183 1.15 -11.68 0.61
C ILE A 183 0.96 -12.52 -0.64
N LYS A 184 0.15 -13.56 -0.53
CA LYS A 184 -0.27 -14.34 -1.69
C LYS A 184 -1.17 -13.48 -2.57
N ARG A 185 -0.80 -13.36 -3.84
CA ARG A 185 -1.58 -12.65 -4.85
C ARG A 185 -1.94 -13.57 -5.99
N ALA A 186 -3.16 -13.41 -6.44
CA ALA A 186 -3.63 -14.11 -7.64
C ALA A 186 -3.10 -13.39 -8.89
N TYR A 187 -2.78 -14.17 -9.89
CA TYR A 187 -2.16 -13.74 -11.15
C TYR A 187 -3.01 -14.15 -12.34
N LEU A 188 -3.16 -13.26 -13.31
CA LEU A 188 -3.89 -13.50 -14.55
C LEU A 188 -2.96 -13.67 -15.78
N GLY A 189 -1.81 -13.01 -15.77
CA GLY A 189 -0.85 -13.03 -16.89
C GLY A 189 -1.16 -12.02 -17.98
N ILE A 190 -1.51 -10.80 -17.59
CA ILE A 190 -1.79 -9.69 -18.50
C ILE A 190 -0.91 -8.49 -18.16
N VAL A 191 -0.61 -7.68 -19.18
CA VAL A 191 -0.18 -6.30 -19.04
C VAL A 191 -1.32 -5.44 -19.55
N SER A 192 -1.72 -4.45 -18.77
CA SER A 192 -2.85 -3.58 -19.11
C SER A 192 -2.56 -2.12 -18.77
N ASN A 193 -3.36 -1.18 -19.26
CA ASN A 193 -3.32 0.22 -18.87
C ASN A 193 -4.74 0.75 -18.63
N PRO A 194 -4.94 1.71 -17.72
CA PRO A 194 -6.21 2.42 -17.60
C PRO A 194 -6.57 3.14 -18.90
N ILE A 195 -7.85 3.08 -19.26
CA ILE A 195 -8.42 3.78 -20.41
C ILE A 195 -9.80 4.31 -20.05
N THR A 196 -10.12 5.51 -20.56
CA THR A 196 -11.48 6.05 -20.49
C THR A 196 -12.37 5.30 -21.47
N LEU A 197 -13.54 4.86 -21.02
CA LEU A 197 -14.52 4.19 -21.85
C LEU A 197 -15.25 5.19 -22.75
N PRO A 198 -15.70 4.78 -23.95
CA PRO A 198 -16.60 5.59 -24.77
C PRO A 198 -17.88 5.97 -24.00
N ASP A 199 -18.41 7.17 -24.23
CA ASP A 199 -19.53 7.73 -23.47
C ASP A 199 -20.80 6.84 -23.45
N GLU A 200 -21.06 6.11 -24.51
CA GLU A 200 -22.21 5.20 -24.61
C GLU A 200 -22.03 4.01 -23.68
N ILE A 201 -20.84 3.39 -23.73
CA ILE A 201 -20.46 2.25 -22.88
C ILE A 201 -20.36 2.68 -21.42
N ALA A 202 -19.78 3.87 -21.17
CA ALA A 202 -19.65 4.42 -19.82
C ALA A 202 -21.01 4.59 -19.14
N ARG A 203 -22.03 5.05 -19.89
CA ARG A 203 -23.41 5.18 -19.40
C ARG A 203 -24.09 3.82 -19.16
N GLU A 204 -23.89 2.86 -20.08
CA GLU A 204 -24.47 1.52 -19.94
C GLU A 204 -23.91 0.76 -18.73
N LEU A 205 -22.60 0.86 -18.49
CA LEU A 205 -21.92 0.17 -17.40
C LEU A 205 -21.91 0.94 -16.08
N ASP A 206 -22.37 2.19 -16.07
CA ASP A 206 -22.23 3.15 -14.94
C ASP A 206 -20.77 3.22 -14.47
N GLN A 207 -19.84 3.35 -15.43
CA GLN A 207 -18.40 3.27 -15.20
C GLN A 207 -17.65 4.04 -16.29
N SER A 208 -16.76 4.97 -15.92
CA SER A 208 -16.02 5.83 -16.86
C SER A 208 -14.69 5.25 -17.35
N GLU A 209 -14.13 4.27 -16.66
CA GLU A 209 -12.78 3.75 -16.90
C GLU A 209 -12.78 2.22 -16.96
N GLY A 210 -11.77 1.65 -17.65
CA GLY A 210 -11.46 0.23 -17.71
C GLY A 210 -9.97 -0.01 -17.89
N LEU A 211 -9.55 -1.27 -17.98
CA LEU A 211 -8.16 -1.64 -18.22
C LEU A 211 -8.01 -2.28 -19.61
N ILE A 212 -7.38 -1.56 -20.55
CA ILE A 212 -7.06 -2.12 -21.86
C ILE A 212 -5.89 -3.11 -21.76
N VAL A 213 -6.07 -4.31 -22.30
CA VAL A 213 -5.04 -5.36 -22.33
C VAL A 213 -4.05 -5.06 -23.44
N LEU A 214 -2.78 -4.86 -23.07
CA LEU A 214 -1.66 -4.58 -23.99
C LEU A 214 -0.91 -5.85 -24.36
N SER A 215 -0.81 -6.83 -23.46
CA SER A 215 -0.24 -8.14 -23.76
C SER A 215 -0.86 -9.22 -22.88
N VAL A 216 -0.84 -10.46 -23.39
CA VAL A 216 -1.27 -11.66 -22.66
C VAL A 216 -0.12 -12.67 -22.73
N GLU A 217 0.38 -13.05 -21.56
CA GLU A 217 1.51 -13.97 -21.45
C GLU A 217 1.10 -15.41 -21.81
N PRO A 218 1.89 -16.14 -22.60
CA PRO A 218 1.60 -17.53 -22.98
C PRO A 218 1.49 -18.45 -21.76
N GLY A 219 0.54 -19.38 -21.79
CA GLY A 219 0.35 -20.40 -20.75
C GLY A 219 -0.39 -19.92 -19.49
N THR A 220 -0.67 -18.63 -19.37
CA THR A 220 -1.32 -18.02 -18.21
C THR A 220 -2.84 -18.21 -18.17
N PRO A 221 -3.48 -17.95 -17.03
CA PRO A 221 -4.94 -17.98 -16.90
C PRO A 221 -5.68 -17.14 -17.94
N ALA A 222 -5.20 -15.90 -18.18
CA ALA A 222 -5.82 -15.02 -19.17
C ALA A 222 -5.77 -15.61 -20.57
N LYS A 223 -4.62 -16.20 -20.97
CA LYS A 223 -4.49 -16.86 -22.27
C LYS A 223 -5.43 -18.04 -22.42
N LYS A 224 -5.54 -18.88 -21.38
CA LYS A 224 -6.45 -20.04 -21.33
C LYS A 224 -7.92 -19.64 -21.40
N ALA A 225 -8.27 -18.52 -20.73
CA ALA A 225 -9.62 -17.97 -20.74
C ALA A 225 -10.00 -17.27 -22.06
N GLY A 226 -9.05 -17.09 -22.99
CA GLY A 226 -9.29 -16.44 -24.27
C GLY A 226 -9.28 -14.93 -24.23
N VAL A 227 -8.63 -14.33 -23.23
CA VAL A 227 -8.35 -12.88 -23.22
C VAL A 227 -7.41 -12.54 -24.39
N ALA A 228 -7.71 -11.47 -25.08
CA ALA A 228 -6.97 -10.98 -26.25
C ALA A 228 -6.41 -9.57 -26.01
N VAL A 229 -5.34 -9.24 -26.73
CA VAL A 229 -4.83 -7.86 -26.79
C VAL A 229 -5.91 -6.96 -27.39
N GLY A 230 -6.14 -5.81 -26.77
CA GLY A 230 -7.20 -4.87 -27.13
C GLY A 230 -8.53 -5.08 -26.40
N ASP A 231 -8.69 -6.18 -25.66
CA ASP A 231 -9.82 -6.30 -24.71
C ASP A 231 -9.72 -5.22 -23.65
N ILE A 232 -10.86 -4.64 -23.25
CA ILE A 232 -10.92 -3.71 -22.10
C ILE A 232 -11.61 -4.44 -20.96
N ILE A 233 -10.88 -4.70 -19.88
CA ILE A 233 -11.44 -5.31 -18.68
C ILE A 233 -12.29 -4.27 -17.96
N VAL A 234 -13.55 -4.62 -17.69
CA VAL A 234 -14.51 -3.73 -17.02
C VAL A 234 -15.07 -4.30 -15.72
N LYS A 235 -15.11 -5.65 -15.56
CA LYS A 235 -15.54 -6.30 -14.30
C LYS A 235 -14.77 -7.58 -14.05
N LEU A 236 -14.61 -7.90 -12.75
CA LEU A 236 -14.19 -9.22 -12.27
C LEU A 236 -15.21 -9.67 -11.21
N ASP A 237 -15.92 -10.77 -11.49
CA ASP A 237 -17.19 -11.12 -10.84
C ASP A 237 -18.21 -9.94 -10.94
N SER A 238 -18.78 -9.52 -9.82
CA SER A 238 -19.70 -8.39 -9.74
C SER A 238 -19.02 -7.04 -9.52
N ARG A 239 -17.68 -6.99 -9.43
CA ARG A 239 -16.94 -5.78 -9.09
C ARG A 239 -16.43 -5.08 -10.33
N GLN A 240 -16.68 -3.79 -10.41
CA GLN A 240 -16.15 -2.92 -11.48
C GLN A 240 -14.64 -2.79 -11.38
N ILE A 241 -13.98 -2.74 -12.54
CA ILE A 241 -12.54 -2.58 -12.71
C ILE A 241 -12.29 -1.34 -13.57
N GLY A 242 -11.99 -0.23 -12.92
CA GLY A 242 -11.57 1.01 -13.59
C GLY A 242 -10.06 1.25 -13.48
N SER A 243 -9.41 0.60 -12.53
CA SER A 243 -8.01 0.83 -12.23
C SER A 243 -7.23 -0.45 -11.93
N TYR A 244 -5.89 -0.36 -11.92
CA TYR A 244 -5.05 -1.44 -11.41
C TYR A 244 -5.37 -1.82 -9.97
N PHE A 245 -5.71 -0.83 -9.15
CA PHE A 245 -6.03 -1.05 -7.75
C PHE A 245 -7.27 -1.92 -7.58
N ASP A 246 -8.33 -1.67 -8.37
CA ASP A 246 -9.54 -2.51 -8.34
C ASP A 246 -9.21 -3.95 -8.65
N LEU A 247 -8.43 -4.17 -9.72
CA LEU A 247 -8.02 -5.50 -10.13
C LEU A 247 -7.20 -6.18 -9.01
N HIS A 248 -6.19 -5.49 -8.48
CA HIS A 248 -5.32 -6.05 -7.44
C HIS A 248 -6.03 -6.26 -6.10
N ARG A 249 -7.02 -5.43 -5.76
CA ARG A 249 -7.84 -5.62 -4.56
C ARG A 249 -8.68 -6.89 -4.60
N ILE A 250 -9.03 -7.35 -5.79
CA ILE A 250 -9.79 -8.58 -5.99
C ILE A 250 -8.86 -9.79 -6.13
N LEU A 251 -7.72 -9.63 -6.78
CA LEU A 251 -6.70 -10.66 -7.00
C LEU A 251 -5.87 -10.93 -5.72
N THR A 252 -6.54 -11.22 -4.62
CA THR A 252 -5.93 -11.63 -3.36
C THR A 252 -5.67 -13.15 -3.35
N GLY A 253 -5.03 -13.64 -2.29
CA GLY A 253 -4.82 -15.08 -2.11
C GLY A 253 -6.10 -15.92 -2.16
N SER A 254 -7.24 -15.37 -1.75
CA SER A 254 -8.54 -16.04 -1.81
C SER A 254 -9.10 -16.22 -3.23
N ALA A 255 -8.55 -15.52 -4.21
CA ALA A 255 -8.94 -15.68 -5.61
C ALA A 255 -8.14 -16.79 -6.33
N ILE A 256 -7.04 -17.27 -5.73
CA ILE A 256 -6.20 -18.33 -6.31
C ILE A 256 -6.99 -19.63 -6.42
N GLY A 257 -7.03 -20.22 -7.63
CA GLY A 257 -7.72 -21.47 -7.92
C GLY A 257 -9.25 -21.38 -7.96
N ARG A 258 -9.83 -20.19 -7.71
CA ARG A 258 -11.28 -19.97 -7.77
C ARG A 258 -11.69 -19.54 -9.17
N GLU A 259 -12.65 -20.23 -9.77
CA GLU A 259 -13.27 -19.81 -11.01
C GLU A 259 -13.97 -18.46 -10.82
N THR A 260 -13.68 -17.51 -11.69
CA THR A 260 -14.10 -16.10 -11.58
C THR A 260 -14.55 -15.63 -12.97
N LYS A 261 -15.60 -14.81 -13.04
CA LYS A 261 -16.09 -14.23 -14.29
C LYS A 261 -15.36 -12.92 -14.60
N LEU A 262 -14.67 -12.88 -15.73
CA LEU A 262 -14.01 -11.68 -16.25
C LEU A 262 -14.89 -11.09 -17.36
N SER A 263 -15.41 -9.87 -17.16
CA SER A 263 -16.13 -9.17 -18.20
C SER A 263 -15.17 -8.24 -18.94
N VAL A 264 -15.09 -8.43 -20.25
CA VAL A 264 -14.27 -7.62 -21.15
C VAL A 264 -15.12 -6.99 -22.24
N LEU A 265 -14.79 -5.79 -22.63
CA LEU A 265 -15.30 -5.15 -23.83
C LEU A 265 -14.35 -5.50 -24.98
N ARG A 266 -14.83 -6.24 -25.96
CA ARG A 266 -14.11 -6.63 -27.18
C ARG A 266 -14.73 -5.94 -28.39
N GLY A 267 -14.06 -4.89 -28.87
CA GLY A 267 -14.71 -3.91 -29.74
C GLY A 267 -15.85 -3.21 -28.98
N GLU A 268 -17.07 -3.30 -29.48
CA GLU A 268 -18.28 -2.72 -28.84
C GLU A 268 -19.09 -3.78 -28.04
N LYS A 269 -18.63 -5.03 -28.01
CA LYS A 269 -19.39 -6.12 -27.42
C LYS A 269 -18.86 -6.50 -26.04
N LEU A 270 -19.73 -6.47 -25.02
CA LEU A 270 -19.42 -7.03 -23.70
C LEU A 270 -19.41 -8.56 -23.80
N THR A 271 -18.29 -9.16 -23.33
CA THR A 271 -18.05 -10.60 -23.38
C THR A 271 -17.66 -11.08 -21.99
N GLU A 272 -18.26 -12.15 -21.49
CA GLU A 272 -17.89 -12.80 -20.24
C GLU A 272 -16.97 -13.99 -20.54
N LEU A 273 -15.85 -14.04 -19.82
CA LEU A 273 -14.86 -15.10 -19.87
C LEU A 273 -14.75 -15.75 -18.50
N SER A 274 -14.66 -17.07 -18.44
CA SER A 274 -14.33 -17.79 -17.20
C SER A 274 -12.82 -17.87 -17.05
N ILE A 275 -12.30 -17.40 -15.92
CA ILE A 275 -10.86 -17.36 -15.61
C ILE A 275 -10.59 -17.95 -14.23
N ILE A 276 -9.54 -18.75 -14.10
CA ILE A 276 -9.07 -19.31 -12.83
C ILE A 276 -7.69 -18.72 -12.54
N PRO A 277 -7.60 -17.70 -11.65
CA PRO A 277 -6.31 -17.10 -11.29
C PRO A 277 -5.39 -18.13 -10.60
N VAL A 278 -4.08 -18.01 -10.82
CA VAL A 278 -3.05 -18.82 -10.16
C VAL A 278 -2.26 -17.98 -9.16
N GLU A 279 -1.41 -18.60 -8.35
CA GLU A 279 -0.48 -17.87 -7.48
C GLU A 279 0.59 -17.16 -8.34
N ALA A 280 0.92 -15.88 -8.00
CA ALA A 280 1.88 -15.06 -8.72
C ALA A 280 3.33 -15.52 -8.54
#